data_9b3f7f1fe686bc5fa10db4eb92d46133
#
_entry.id   9b3f7f1fe686bc5fa10db4eb92d46133
#
_cell.length_a   1.000
_cell.length_b   1.000
_cell.length_c   1.000
_cell.angle_alpha   90.00
_cell.angle_beta   90.00
_cell.angle_gamma   90.00
#
_symmetry.space_group_name_H-M   'P 1'
#
loop_
_entity.id
_entity.type
_entity.pdbx_description
1 polymer ?
#
loop_
_entity_poly.entity_id
_entity_poly.type
_entity_poly.pdbx_seq_one_letter_code
_entity_poly.pdbx_strand_id
1 'polypeptide(L)'
;MFKVEKLDRSFGAKVFDIALTDIQEDEMQELYQLWLEHALLIFPGQNLSNKEQVKFAKRFGDLEFDLSPISNVRTDGTVRDPYDDDIVKSLRGNMEWHHDSTYMPIQAKGAVFTAHVVPKKGGETGWADCRASYEALDQEMKDRIEELSAFHSYEFSQKDRY
;
A
#
# COMPACT_ATOMS: atom_id res chain seq x y z
N MET A 1 -6.23 -24.68 -4.22
CA MET A 1 -5.23 -24.38 -3.17
C MET A 1 -4.10 -23.64 -3.84
N PHE A 2 -3.88 -22.39 -3.53
CA PHE A 2 -2.84 -21.55 -4.09
C PHE A 2 -1.48 -21.82 -3.41
N LYS A 3 -0.39 -21.42 -4.06
CA LYS A 3 0.98 -21.59 -3.56
C LYS A 3 1.47 -20.29 -2.93
N VAL A 4 2.10 -20.39 -1.76
CA VAL A 4 2.66 -19.25 -1.03
C VAL A 4 4.18 -19.39 -0.95
N GLU A 5 4.89 -18.32 -1.33
CA GLU A 5 6.35 -18.22 -1.21
C GLU A 5 6.70 -17.01 -0.34
N LYS A 6 7.20 -17.23 0.88
CA LYS A 6 7.67 -16.16 1.76
C LYS A 6 8.83 -15.41 1.12
N LEU A 7 8.87 -14.10 1.27
CA LEU A 7 10.03 -13.30 0.89
C LEU A 7 11.19 -13.57 1.84
N ASP A 8 12.41 -13.49 1.34
CA ASP A 8 13.63 -13.54 2.19
C ASP A 8 13.82 -12.18 2.91
N ARG A 9 12.84 -11.84 3.74
CA ARG A 9 12.74 -10.59 4.52
C ARG A 9 11.90 -10.87 5.78
N SER A 10 11.82 -9.87 6.68
CA SER A 10 11.02 -9.98 7.93
C SER A 10 9.52 -10.13 7.67
N PHE A 11 9.03 -9.75 6.48
CA PHE A 11 7.61 -9.81 6.11
C PHE A 11 7.43 -9.95 4.60
N GLY A 12 6.21 -10.25 4.18
CA GLY A 12 5.80 -10.35 2.78
C GLY A 12 5.84 -11.77 2.23
N ALA A 13 4.90 -12.06 1.35
CA ALA A 13 4.83 -13.30 0.60
C ALA A 13 4.32 -13.08 -0.84
N LYS A 14 4.74 -13.95 -1.76
CA LYS A 14 4.14 -14.08 -3.09
C LYS A 14 3.11 -15.18 -3.06
N VAL A 15 1.96 -14.91 -3.69
CA VAL A 15 0.85 -15.86 -3.82
C VAL A 15 0.64 -16.17 -5.29
N PHE A 16 0.74 -17.43 -5.65
CA PHE A 16 0.61 -17.95 -7.01
C PHE A 16 -0.57 -18.90 -7.11
N ASP A 17 -0.94 -19.27 -8.32
CA ASP A 17 -2.00 -20.24 -8.63
C ASP A 17 -3.37 -19.82 -8.05
N ILE A 18 -3.66 -18.52 -8.06
CA ILE A 18 -4.90 -17.89 -7.61
C ILE A 18 -5.43 -16.92 -8.66
N ALA A 19 -6.72 -16.87 -8.86
CA ALA A 19 -7.41 -15.89 -9.70
C ALA A 19 -8.19 -14.91 -8.81
N LEU A 20 -7.68 -13.70 -8.60
CA LEU A 20 -8.32 -12.71 -7.74
C LEU A 20 -9.68 -12.22 -8.27
N THR A 21 -9.94 -12.38 -9.56
CA THR A 21 -11.22 -12.05 -10.21
C THR A 21 -12.34 -12.99 -9.83
N ASP A 22 -12.02 -14.23 -9.43
CA ASP A 22 -12.97 -15.32 -9.12
C ASP A 22 -12.65 -16.04 -7.80
N ILE A 23 -12.02 -15.34 -6.86
CA ILE A 23 -11.66 -15.90 -5.56
C ILE A 23 -12.91 -16.32 -4.77
N GLN A 24 -12.91 -17.56 -4.31
CA GLN A 24 -13.99 -18.13 -3.54
C GLN A 24 -13.92 -17.69 -2.05
N GLU A 25 -14.98 -17.94 -1.29
CA GLU A 25 -15.06 -17.45 0.09
C GLU A 25 -14.04 -18.11 1.03
N ASP A 26 -13.82 -19.41 0.89
CA ASP A 26 -12.83 -20.16 1.66
C ASP A 26 -11.39 -19.72 1.32
N GLU A 27 -11.11 -19.49 0.03
CA GLU A 27 -9.82 -18.95 -0.41
C GLU A 27 -9.59 -17.51 0.12
N MET A 28 -10.65 -16.69 0.16
CA MET A 28 -10.56 -15.33 0.70
C MET A 28 -10.27 -15.34 2.19
N GLN A 29 -10.87 -16.26 2.96
CA GLN A 29 -10.60 -16.41 4.38
C GLN A 29 -9.14 -16.83 4.62
N GLU A 30 -8.64 -17.80 3.87
CA GLU A 30 -7.23 -18.22 3.92
C GLU A 30 -6.30 -17.05 3.55
N LEU A 31 -6.61 -16.32 2.47
CA LEU A 31 -5.84 -15.16 2.03
C LEU A 31 -5.80 -14.06 3.09
N TYR A 32 -6.91 -13.82 3.78
CA TYR A 32 -6.96 -12.84 4.84
C TYR A 32 -6.03 -13.21 6.01
N GLN A 33 -5.98 -14.49 6.40
CA GLN A 33 -5.05 -14.96 7.44
C GLN A 33 -3.59 -14.82 7.01
N LEU A 34 -3.27 -15.16 5.76
CA LEU A 34 -1.94 -14.93 5.20
C LEU A 34 -1.55 -13.45 5.20
N TRP A 35 -2.50 -12.55 4.89
CA TRP A 35 -2.23 -11.13 4.98
C TRP A 35 -1.94 -10.66 6.40
N LEU A 36 -2.66 -11.14 7.40
CA LEU A 36 -2.38 -10.85 8.81
C LEU A 36 -0.99 -11.38 9.24
N GLU A 37 -0.60 -12.57 8.76
CA GLU A 37 0.71 -13.14 9.04
C GLU A 37 1.84 -12.36 8.36
N HIS A 38 1.70 -12.12 7.07
CA HIS A 38 2.79 -11.58 6.23
C HIS A 38 2.76 -10.08 6.02
N ALA A 39 1.67 -9.38 6.36
CA ALA A 39 1.41 -7.95 6.20
C ALA A 39 1.44 -7.43 4.74
N LEU A 40 2.18 -8.07 3.83
CA LEU A 40 2.27 -7.75 2.41
C LEU A 40 2.09 -9.03 1.59
N LEU A 41 1.12 -9.03 0.68
CA LEU A 41 0.93 -10.10 -0.29
C LEU A 41 1.14 -9.57 -1.71
N ILE A 42 1.91 -10.28 -2.50
CA ILE A 42 2.20 -9.95 -3.90
C ILE A 42 1.60 -11.02 -4.79
N PHE A 43 0.81 -10.62 -5.75
CA PHE A 43 0.10 -11.50 -6.68
C PHE A 43 0.61 -11.28 -8.10
N PRO A 44 1.61 -12.02 -8.56
CA PRO A 44 2.14 -11.86 -9.91
C PRO A 44 1.11 -12.21 -10.99
N GLY A 45 1.08 -11.44 -12.07
CA GLY A 45 0.35 -11.78 -13.29
C GLY A 45 -1.17 -11.63 -13.24
N GLN A 46 -1.76 -10.95 -12.24
CA GLN A 46 -3.23 -10.83 -12.12
C GLN A 46 -3.86 -9.91 -13.18
N ASN A 47 -3.17 -8.83 -13.59
CA ASN A 47 -3.64 -7.88 -14.61
C ASN A 47 -5.09 -7.38 -14.40
N LEU A 48 -5.45 -7.08 -13.16
CA LEU A 48 -6.79 -6.64 -12.80
C LEU A 48 -7.17 -5.34 -13.53
N SER A 49 -8.36 -5.29 -14.10
CA SER A 49 -8.99 -4.02 -14.46
C SER A 49 -9.36 -3.21 -13.21
N ASN A 50 -9.59 -1.91 -13.37
CA ASN A 50 -10.03 -1.04 -12.27
C ASN A 50 -11.27 -1.58 -11.53
N LYS A 51 -12.25 -2.13 -12.27
CA LYS A 51 -13.47 -2.71 -11.68
C LYS A 51 -13.18 -3.96 -10.87
N GLU A 52 -12.29 -4.81 -11.35
CA GLU A 52 -11.90 -6.05 -10.67
C GLU A 52 -11.08 -5.73 -9.43
N GLN A 53 -10.16 -4.76 -9.49
CA GLN A 53 -9.43 -4.27 -8.31
C GLN A 53 -10.37 -3.77 -7.22
N VAL A 54 -11.35 -2.93 -7.57
CA VAL A 54 -12.37 -2.43 -6.63
C VAL A 54 -13.20 -3.58 -6.06
N LYS A 55 -13.64 -4.54 -6.90
CA LYS A 55 -14.38 -5.72 -6.46
C LYS A 55 -13.57 -6.55 -5.46
N PHE A 56 -12.30 -6.79 -5.74
CA PHE A 56 -11.41 -7.53 -4.85
C PHE A 56 -11.15 -6.76 -3.54
N ALA A 57 -10.86 -5.46 -3.60
CA ALA A 57 -10.62 -4.65 -2.42
C ALA A 57 -11.82 -4.63 -1.45
N LYS A 58 -13.05 -4.61 -1.97
CA LYS A 58 -14.29 -4.68 -1.17
C LYS A 58 -14.45 -5.98 -0.36
N ARG A 59 -13.69 -7.03 -0.68
CA ARG A 59 -13.67 -8.26 0.13
C ARG A 59 -13.01 -8.08 1.49
N PHE A 60 -12.20 -7.02 1.66
CA PHE A 60 -11.53 -6.69 2.93
C PHE A 60 -12.36 -5.73 3.82
N GLY A 61 -13.40 -5.11 3.27
CA GLY A 61 -14.27 -4.16 3.97
C GLY A 61 -14.71 -3.01 3.07
N ASP A 62 -15.34 -2.01 3.69
CA ASP A 62 -15.74 -0.80 2.99
C ASP A 62 -14.52 -0.02 2.53
N LEU A 63 -14.64 0.59 1.36
CA LEU A 63 -13.56 1.40 0.78
C LEU A 63 -13.68 2.86 1.23
N GLU A 64 -12.55 3.48 1.53
CA GLU A 64 -12.48 4.92 1.77
C GLU A 64 -12.81 5.70 0.48
N PHE A 65 -12.32 5.21 -0.66
CA PHE A 65 -12.65 5.66 -2.02
C PHE A 65 -12.41 4.52 -3.02
N ASP A 66 -13.06 4.57 -4.18
CA ASP A 66 -12.97 3.47 -5.14
C ASP A 66 -11.55 3.30 -5.72
N LEU A 67 -10.96 4.39 -6.22
CA LEU A 67 -9.61 4.37 -6.82
C LEU A 67 -8.87 5.68 -6.58
N SER A 68 -7.58 5.55 -6.31
CA SER A 68 -6.64 6.67 -6.27
C SER A 68 -5.45 6.37 -7.20
N PRO A 69 -5.44 6.89 -8.44
CA PRO A 69 -4.38 6.60 -9.38
C PRO A 69 -3.08 7.30 -8.98
N ILE A 70 -1.99 6.54 -8.87
CA ILE A 70 -0.63 7.06 -8.72
C ILE A 70 -0.04 7.11 -10.14
N SER A 71 -0.15 8.25 -10.81
CA SER A 71 0.24 8.35 -12.21
C SER A 71 0.65 9.79 -12.59
N ASN A 72 1.73 9.90 -13.33
CA ASN A 72 2.16 11.12 -14.00
C ASN A 72 1.59 11.22 -15.44
N VAL A 73 0.66 10.38 -15.82
CA VAL A 73 0.00 10.39 -17.14
C VAL A 73 -1.40 10.94 -17.01
N ARG A 74 -1.78 11.85 -17.92
CA ARG A 74 -3.15 12.39 -18.02
C ARG A 74 -4.09 11.39 -18.70
N THR A 75 -5.37 11.64 -18.59
CA THR A 75 -6.42 10.81 -19.22
C THR A 75 -6.33 10.77 -20.74
N ASP A 76 -5.74 11.78 -21.37
CA ASP A 76 -5.47 11.85 -22.82
C ASP A 76 -4.18 11.12 -23.24
N GLY A 77 -3.47 10.52 -22.29
CA GLY A 77 -2.22 9.79 -22.52
C GLY A 77 -0.97 10.67 -22.51
N THR A 78 -1.07 11.99 -22.34
CA THR A 78 0.09 12.86 -22.24
C THR A 78 0.76 12.78 -20.87
N VAL A 79 2.09 12.89 -20.85
CA VAL A 79 2.86 12.89 -19.59
C VAL A 79 2.83 14.30 -19.00
N ARG A 80 2.62 14.36 -17.68
CA ARG A 80 2.62 15.61 -16.93
C ARG A 80 4.02 16.19 -16.84
N ASP A 81 4.11 17.52 -16.78
CA ASP A 81 5.39 18.20 -16.57
C ASP A 81 6.00 17.74 -15.22
N PRO A 82 7.27 17.29 -15.23
CA PRO A 82 7.89 16.76 -14.01
C PRO A 82 8.25 17.85 -12.98
N TYR A 83 8.24 19.12 -13.35
CA TYR A 83 8.68 20.22 -12.48
C TYR A 83 7.57 21.18 -12.09
N ASP A 84 6.56 21.35 -12.95
CA ASP A 84 5.54 22.39 -12.77
C ASP A 84 4.09 21.89 -12.60
N ASP A 85 3.84 20.59 -12.79
CA ASP A 85 2.50 20.02 -12.59
C ASP A 85 2.25 19.73 -11.10
N ASP A 86 1.17 20.27 -10.52
CA ASP A 86 0.86 20.14 -9.09
C ASP A 86 0.60 18.70 -8.65
N ILE A 87 0.04 17.86 -9.55
CA ILE A 87 -0.13 16.43 -9.24
C ILE A 87 1.23 15.75 -9.12
N VAL A 88 2.20 16.08 -9.98
CA VAL A 88 3.55 15.52 -9.88
C VAL A 88 4.26 16.02 -8.62
N LYS A 89 4.09 17.28 -8.24
CA LYS A 89 4.61 17.82 -6.98
C LYS A 89 4.02 17.04 -5.78
N SER A 90 2.72 16.80 -5.77
CA SER A 90 2.05 15.99 -4.74
C SER A 90 2.55 14.54 -4.73
N LEU A 91 2.69 13.89 -5.88
CA LEU A 91 3.24 12.54 -5.98
C LEU A 91 4.67 12.44 -5.45
N ARG A 92 5.52 13.44 -5.72
CA ARG A 92 6.86 13.51 -5.12
C ARG A 92 6.80 13.59 -3.60
N GLY A 93 5.84 14.31 -3.07
CA GLY A 93 5.58 14.38 -1.66
C GLY A 93 5.32 13.01 -1.02
N ASN A 94 4.63 12.13 -1.73
CA ASN A 94 4.31 10.79 -1.26
C ASN A 94 5.47 9.78 -1.45
N MET A 95 6.63 10.20 -1.96
CA MET A 95 7.82 9.33 -2.08
C MET A 95 8.57 9.15 -0.75
N GLU A 96 8.33 10.01 0.23
CA GLU A 96 8.90 9.86 1.56
C GLU A 96 8.22 8.72 2.32
N TRP A 97 8.94 8.10 3.27
CA TRP A 97 8.39 7.07 4.12
C TRP A 97 7.21 7.61 4.94
N HIS A 98 6.05 7.02 4.75
CA HIS A 98 4.82 7.42 5.42
C HIS A 98 3.91 6.21 5.66
N HIS A 99 2.93 6.41 6.48
CA HIS A 99 1.83 5.49 6.68
C HIS A 99 0.55 6.14 6.14
N ASP A 100 -0.18 5.44 5.29
CA ASP A 100 -1.39 5.97 4.67
C ASP A 100 -2.51 6.20 5.69
N SER A 101 -3.35 7.20 5.43
CA SER A 101 -4.60 7.51 6.15
C SER A 101 -4.47 7.77 7.66
N THR A 102 -3.27 7.97 8.20
CA THR A 102 -3.08 8.22 9.65
C THR A 102 -3.74 9.51 10.14
N TYR A 103 -4.02 10.45 9.24
CA TYR A 103 -4.72 11.71 9.53
C TYR A 103 -6.25 11.56 9.52
N MET A 104 -6.79 10.41 9.13
CA MET A 104 -8.22 10.14 9.10
C MET A 104 -8.72 9.67 10.48
N PRO A 105 -9.98 10.01 10.86
CA PRO A 105 -10.57 9.51 12.10
C PRO A 105 -10.62 7.99 12.20
N ILE A 106 -10.81 7.32 11.06
CA ILE A 106 -10.71 5.87 10.92
C ILE A 106 -9.65 5.62 9.86
N GLN A 107 -8.53 5.08 10.28
CA GLN A 107 -7.44 4.74 9.40
C GLN A 107 -7.78 3.57 8.48
N ALA A 108 -7.34 3.62 7.23
CA ALA A 108 -7.48 2.49 6.32
C ALA A 108 -6.78 1.23 6.87
N LYS A 109 -7.46 0.09 6.82
CA LYS A 109 -6.92 -1.20 7.25
C LYS A 109 -5.74 -1.66 6.38
N GLY A 110 -5.77 -1.31 5.12
CA GLY A 110 -4.74 -1.64 4.13
C GLY A 110 -5.07 -1.07 2.76
N ALA A 111 -4.29 -1.41 1.77
CA ALA A 111 -4.50 -0.96 0.40
C ALA A 111 -4.30 -2.12 -0.60
N VAL A 112 -5.04 -2.08 -1.70
CA VAL A 112 -4.85 -2.96 -2.85
C VAL A 112 -4.26 -2.13 -3.98
N PHE A 113 -3.02 -2.44 -4.35
CA PHE A 113 -2.32 -1.81 -5.47
C PHE A 113 -2.32 -2.70 -6.69
N THR A 114 -2.57 -2.12 -7.87
CA THR A 114 -2.40 -2.78 -9.15
C THR A 114 -1.43 -1.98 -10.03
N ALA A 115 -0.33 -2.62 -10.45
CA ALA A 115 0.63 -1.99 -11.35
C ALA A 115 0.19 -2.19 -12.80
N HIS A 116 -0.37 -1.16 -13.44
CA HIS A 116 -0.78 -1.20 -14.85
C HIS A 116 0.38 -0.89 -15.80
N VAL A 117 1.28 0.01 -15.40
CA VAL A 117 2.47 0.38 -16.16
C VAL A 117 3.66 0.37 -15.22
N VAL A 118 4.66 -0.40 -15.56
CA VAL A 118 5.91 -0.49 -14.79
C VAL A 118 7.04 0.13 -15.62
N PRO A 119 7.72 1.18 -15.14
CA PRO A 119 8.86 1.77 -15.83
C PRO A 119 10.04 0.79 -15.86
N LYS A 120 10.92 0.93 -16.88
CA LYS A 120 12.12 0.11 -16.99
C LYS A 120 13.13 0.36 -15.85
N LYS A 121 13.08 1.53 -15.23
CA LYS A 121 13.97 1.95 -14.15
C LYS A 121 13.27 2.98 -13.29
N GLY A 122 13.42 2.84 -11.97
CA GLY A 122 12.80 3.72 -10.99
C GLY A 122 11.32 3.41 -10.77
N GLY A 123 10.67 4.13 -9.86
CA GLY A 123 9.26 3.96 -9.51
C GLY A 123 8.98 2.74 -8.65
N GLU A 124 9.99 2.18 -8.00
CA GLU A 124 9.83 1.10 -7.05
C GLU A 124 9.02 1.56 -5.83
N THR A 125 8.15 0.68 -5.33
CA THR A 125 7.44 0.90 -4.06
C THR A 125 8.21 0.23 -2.94
N GLY A 126 8.68 1.02 -1.98
CA GLY A 126 9.33 0.52 -0.77
C GLY A 126 8.31 0.20 0.31
N TRP A 127 8.55 -0.86 1.07
CA TRP A 127 7.74 -1.28 2.20
C TRP A 127 8.61 -1.47 3.44
N ALA A 128 8.17 -0.97 4.59
CA ALA A 128 8.86 -1.11 5.87
C ALA A 128 8.02 -1.93 6.85
N ASP A 129 8.67 -2.87 7.52
CA ASP A 129 8.06 -3.67 8.59
C ASP A 129 8.13 -2.91 9.92
N CYS A 130 7.05 -2.21 10.28
CA CYS A 130 6.97 -1.49 11.54
C CYS A 130 6.99 -2.41 12.77
N ARG A 131 6.57 -3.67 12.65
CA ARG A 131 6.63 -4.66 13.74
C ARG A 131 8.08 -5.01 14.03
N ALA A 132 8.84 -5.38 13.00
CA ALA A 132 10.27 -5.66 13.14
C ALA A 132 11.06 -4.42 13.57
N SER A 133 10.67 -3.22 13.09
CA SER A 133 11.29 -1.97 13.51
C SER A 133 11.09 -1.70 15.00
N TYR A 134 9.88 -1.94 15.53
CA TYR A 134 9.60 -1.81 16.96
C TYR A 134 10.37 -2.84 17.79
N GLU A 135 10.38 -4.11 17.33
CA GLU A 135 11.13 -5.17 18.04
C GLU A 135 12.63 -4.92 18.10
N ALA A 136 13.19 -4.24 17.10
CA ALA A 136 14.59 -3.88 17.05
C ALA A 136 14.98 -2.73 18.01
N LEU A 137 14.01 -2.00 18.58
CA LEU A 137 14.28 -0.98 19.59
C LEU A 137 14.79 -1.64 20.88
N ASP A 138 15.74 -0.98 21.55
CA ASP A 138 16.12 -1.35 22.90
C ASP A 138 15.00 -1.05 23.91
N GLN A 139 15.12 -1.60 25.11
CA GLN A 139 14.07 -1.45 26.13
C GLN A 139 13.92 0.01 26.57
N GLU A 140 15.02 0.77 26.65
CA GLU A 140 14.99 2.19 27.03
C GLU A 140 14.13 3.00 26.05
N MET A 141 14.28 2.75 24.75
CA MET A 141 13.48 3.43 23.72
C MET A 141 12.02 2.97 23.77
N LYS A 142 11.74 1.67 23.93
CA LYS A 142 10.37 1.15 24.09
C LYS A 142 9.67 1.81 25.28
N ASP A 143 10.31 1.86 26.44
CA ASP A 143 9.76 2.50 27.65
C ASP A 143 9.53 4.01 27.43
N ARG A 144 10.43 4.67 26.72
CA ARG A 144 10.32 6.11 26.41
C ARG A 144 9.11 6.43 25.52
N ILE A 145 8.77 5.57 24.57
CA ILE A 145 7.70 5.84 23.60
C ILE A 145 6.32 5.26 24.03
N GLU A 146 6.26 4.42 25.05
CA GLU A 146 5.03 3.72 25.45
C GLU A 146 3.86 4.66 25.72
N GLU A 147 4.12 5.79 26.39
CA GLU A 147 3.13 6.78 26.76
C GLU A 147 3.00 7.94 25.73
N LEU A 148 3.73 7.87 24.62
CA LEU A 148 3.70 8.93 23.63
C LEU A 148 2.55 8.75 22.64
N SER A 149 1.99 9.89 22.23
CA SER A 149 1.02 9.97 21.12
C SER A 149 1.52 10.95 20.07
N ALA A 150 1.20 10.67 18.81
CA ALA A 150 1.52 11.55 17.71
C ALA A 150 0.22 12.13 17.11
N PHE A 151 0.21 13.43 16.85
CA PHE A 151 -0.86 14.06 16.10
C PHE A 151 -0.52 14.05 14.63
N HIS A 152 -1.37 13.40 13.82
CA HIS A 152 -1.21 13.31 12.38
C HIS A 152 -2.09 14.33 11.67
N SER A 153 -1.49 15.17 10.82
CA SER A 153 -2.19 16.18 10.05
C SER A 153 -1.76 16.13 8.59
N TYR A 154 -2.75 16.00 7.69
CA TYR A 154 -2.49 16.08 6.26
C TYR A 154 -1.93 17.44 5.85
N GLU A 155 -2.51 18.53 6.37
CA GLU A 155 -2.03 19.89 6.12
C GLU A 155 -0.56 20.06 6.53
N PHE A 156 -0.20 19.61 7.73
CA PHE A 156 1.17 19.67 8.21
C PHE A 156 2.13 18.86 7.30
N SER A 157 1.73 17.67 6.88
CA SER A 157 2.56 16.80 6.03
C SER A 157 2.81 17.38 4.63
N GLN A 158 1.94 18.28 4.15
CA GLN A 158 2.04 18.92 2.84
C GLN A 158 2.61 20.35 2.89
N LYS A 159 2.83 20.92 4.09
CA LYS A 159 3.14 22.34 4.30
C LYS A 159 4.38 22.85 3.55
N ASP A 160 5.40 22.03 3.41
CA ASP A 160 6.67 22.43 2.79
C ASP A 160 6.76 22.06 1.29
N ARG A 161 5.63 21.72 0.68
CA ARG A 161 5.56 21.19 -0.70
C ARG A 161 4.85 22.11 -1.69
N TYR A 162 4.24 23.20 -1.20
CA TYR A 162 3.56 24.22 -1.98
C TYR A 162 4.19 25.59 -1.78
#